data_e1b094f03578795ae6e4e9d00550cd81
#
_entry.id   e1b094f03578795ae6e4e9d00550cd81
#
_cell.length_a   1.000
_cell.length_b   1.000
_cell.length_c   1.000
_cell.angle_alpha   90.00
_cell.angle_beta   90.00
_cell.angle_gamma   90.00
#
_symmetry.space_group_name_H-M   'P 1'
#
loop_
_entity.id
_entity.type
_entity.pdbx_description
1 polymer ?
#
loop_
_entity_poly.entity_id
_entity_poly.type
_entity_poly.pdbx_seq_one_letter_code
_entity_poly.pdbx_strand_id
1 'polypeptide(L)'
;MIAPLNGIKIIDWTQVQSGPACTQLLAWLGADVIKIERPGTGDPTRSELLDLPDLDGLYFLQLNSNKRSIELDIKTPEGKEILKKLLKDADIFVENLHPGAADKLGFSWEEVHKLNPRLIYGSIKGFNPDSPYANVKAFEPVAQCAGGAAATTGWWNGECNIPTQSGAALGDSNTGMHLVIGLLAALMQREKTGEGCFVYQSMQEAVLNLCRVKLRDQLILEHTGTLKHFPGYPEDKIGDTVPRYGNAEGGQVLGWCYKCKGWENDSNAYVYIVLQNEDKAFAKACEGLGKPEWITDPKFNTPAARNLVKQEIYKEIEKYTINKDKFEVIEELSKFGVPCGPVLSMAEIEKDESLRKCGTLVEVEQPGRGKFLTIGCPPKFSSYTPEIKKAPLLGEHTDEILKDIGYSEQEISMLRDKHVICK
;
A
#
# COMPACT_ATOMS: atom_id res chain seq x y z
N MET A 1 -26.82 0.50 9.77
CA MET A 1 -26.46 -0.34 8.59
C MET A 1 -25.45 -1.36 9.04
N ILE A 2 -25.55 -2.61 8.57
CA ILE A 2 -24.62 -3.70 8.97
C ILE A 2 -23.33 -3.53 8.17
N ALA A 3 -22.18 -3.61 8.84
CA ALA A 3 -20.87 -3.56 8.19
C ALA A 3 -20.64 -4.82 7.31
N PRO A 4 -19.89 -4.73 6.19
CA PRO A 4 -19.67 -5.85 5.27
C PRO A 4 -19.12 -7.11 5.91
N LEU A 5 -18.23 -6.97 6.91
CA LEU A 5 -17.59 -8.08 7.63
C LEU A 5 -18.10 -8.22 9.07
N ASN A 6 -19.32 -7.71 9.35
CA ASN A 6 -19.91 -7.88 10.68
C ASN A 6 -20.04 -9.35 11.05
N GLY A 7 -19.56 -9.74 12.23
CA GLY A 7 -19.53 -11.11 12.71
C GLY A 7 -18.33 -11.94 12.28
N ILE A 8 -17.44 -11.41 11.44
CA ILE A 8 -16.16 -12.05 11.10
C ILE A 8 -15.13 -11.74 12.18
N LYS A 9 -14.54 -12.77 12.77
CA LYS A 9 -13.51 -12.69 13.80
C LYS A 9 -12.14 -12.99 13.22
N ILE A 10 -11.18 -12.11 13.41
CA ILE A 10 -9.81 -12.20 12.88
C ILE A 10 -8.80 -12.20 14.00
N ILE A 11 -7.92 -13.17 14.02
CA ILE A 11 -6.74 -13.19 14.90
C ILE A 11 -5.56 -12.66 14.09
N ASP A 12 -5.05 -11.53 14.53
CA ASP A 12 -3.96 -10.78 13.92
C ASP A 12 -2.66 -11.01 14.70
N TRP A 13 -1.82 -11.94 14.22
CA TRP A 13 -0.48 -12.17 14.76
C TRP A 13 0.57 -11.58 13.83
N THR A 14 0.35 -10.34 13.45
CA THR A 14 1.24 -9.60 12.55
C THR A 14 1.96 -8.47 13.27
N GLN A 15 3.01 -7.94 12.64
CA GLN A 15 3.78 -6.83 13.15
C GLN A 15 4.29 -5.93 12.03
N VAL A 16 4.72 -4.74 12.37
CA VAL A 16 5.26 -3.68 11.50
C VAL A 16 4.20 -3.19 10.53
N GLN A 17 4.25 -3.54 9.22
CA GLN A 17 3.40 -2.85 8.25
C GLN A 17 2.54 -3.77 7.38
N SER A 18 3.12 -4.75 6.68
CA SER A 18 2.40 -5.53 5.66
C SER A 18 1.16 -6.25 6.19
N GLY A 19 1.32 -6.99 7.29
CA GLY A 19 0.22 -7.68 7.95
C GLY A 19 -0.76 -6.73 8.64
N PRO A 20 -0.30 -5.78 9.48
CA PRO A 20 -1.18 -4.80 10.10
C PRO A 20 -2.00 -3.99 9.11
N ALA A 21 -1.46 -3.62 7.94
CA ALA A 21 -2.22 -2.94 6.88
C ALA A 21 -3.35 -3.83 6.33
N CYS A 22 -3.11 -5.14 6.18
CA CYS A 22 -4.14 -6.10 5.78
C CYS A 22 -5.28 -6.14 6.80
N THR A 23 -4.95 -6.42 8.06
CA THR A 23 -5.95 -6.63 9.11
C THR A 23 -6.69 -5.34 9.49
N GLN A 24 -6.04 -4.16 9.36
CA GLN A 24 -6.71 -2.87 9.52
C GLN A 24 -7.79 -2.63 8.47
N LEU A 25 -7.53 -2.93 7.19
CA LEU A 25 -8.53 -2.79 6.13
C LEU A 25 -9.77 -3.66 6.44
N LEU A 26 -9.56 -4.88 6.94
CA LEU A 26 -10.66 -5.77 7.34
C LEU A 26 -11.41 -5.25 8.58
N ALA A 27 -10.69 -4.64 9.54
CA ALA A 27 -11.30 -3.98 10.70
C ALA A 27 -12.18 -2.79 10.29
N TRP A 28 -11.75 -1.97 9.33
CA TRP A 28 -12.56 -0.88 8.79
C TRP A 28 -13.83 -1.37 8.07
N LEU A 29 -13.79 -2.58 7.53
CA LEU A 29 -14.95 -3.24 6.94
C LEU A 29 -15.87 -3.92 7.97
N GLY A 30 -15.54 -3.82 9.26
CA GLY A 30 -16.38 -4.26 10.38
C GLY A 30 -16.05 -5.61 10.97
N ALA A 31 -14.91 -6.22 10.60
CA ALA A 31 -14.42 -7.42 11.27
C ALA A 31 -13.96 -7.10 12.71
N ASP A 32 -14.17 -8.06 13.62
CA ASP A 32 -13.58 -8.04 14.97
C ASP A 32 -12.14 -8.55 14.90
N VAL A 33 -11.17 -7.64 14.96
CA VAL A 33 -9.75 -7.96 14.81
C VAL A 33 -9.06 -7.92 16.18
N ILE A 34 -8.57 -9.06 16.62
CA ILE A 34 -7.79 -9.23 17.84
C ILE A 34 -6.31 -9.32 17.50
N LYS A 35 -5.55 -8.28 17.82
CA LYS A 35 -4.10 -8.23 17.63
C LYS A 35 -3.37 -8.87 18.79
N ILE A 36 -2.57 -9.88 18.51
CA ILE A 36 -1.70 -10.55 19.46
C ILE A 36 -0.38 -9.77 19.56
N GLU A 37 -0.06 -9.29 20.74
CA GLU A 37 1.14 -8.52 20.99
C GLU A 37 2.04 -9.13 22.07
N ARG A 38 3.34 -8.86 21.97
CA ARG A 38 4.31 -9.32 22.98
C ARG A 38 4.10 -8.56 24.28
N PRO A 39 4.06 -9.24 25.44
CA PRO A 39 3.96 -8.59 26.73
C PRO A 39 5.01 -7.50 26.95
N GLY A 40 4.58 -6.34 27.44
CA GLY A 40 5.40 -5.19 27.82
C GLY A 40 5.97 -4.36 26.67
N THR A 41 6.12 -4.91 25.46
CA THR A 41 6.73 -4.19 24.32
C THR A 41 5.80 -4.01 23.14
N GLY A 42 4.88 -4.92 22.93
CA GLY A 42 3.95 -4.89 21.81
C GLY A 42 4.60 -5.03 20.43
N ASP A 43 3.93 -4.44 19.44
CA ASP A 43 4.42 -4.30 18.07
C ASP A 43 5.60 -3.29 18.06
N PRO A 44 6.71 -3.58 17.33
CA PRO A 44 7.85 -2.65 17.26
C PRO A 44 7.47 -1.22 16.86
N THR A 45 6.44 -1.04 16.03
CA THR A 45 6.00 0.28 15.58
C THR A 45 5.43 1.16 16.67
N ARG A 46 5.13 0.61 17.86
CA ARG A 46 4.73 1.42 19.03
C ARG A 46 5.84 2.34 19.50
N SER A 47 7.10 1.91 19.36
CA SER A 47 8.29 2.64 19.82
C SER A 47 9.15 3.21 18.69
N GLU A 48 8.75 3.06 17.42
CA GLU A 48 9.47 3.60 16.29
C GLU A 48 9.00 5.02 15.91
N LEU A 49 9.98 5.90 15.59
CA LEU A 49 9.73 7.27 15.11
C LEU A 49 8.78 8.05 16.03
N LEU A 50 9.08 8.02 17.33
CA LEU A 50 8.27 8.70 18.34
C LEU A 50 8.30 10.21 18.13
N ASP A 51 7.13 10.81 17.98
CA ASP A 51 6.90 12.25 17.94
C ASP A 51 6.58 12.82 19.34
N LEU A 52 6.04 11.99 20.23
CA LEU A 52 5.77 12.30 21.64
C LEU A 52 6.40 11.24 22.55
N PRO A 53 7.08 11.66 23.62
CA PRO A 53 7.64 10.71 24.58
C PRO A 53 6.52 9.94 25.31
N ASP A 54 6.80 8.72 25.70
CA ASP A 54 5.94 7.85 26.51
C ASP A 54 4.56 7.52 25.89
N LEU A 55 4.37 7.78 24.58
CA LEU A 55 3.16 7.44 23.84
C LEU A 55 3.49 6.52 22.67
N ASP A 56 2.48 5.77 22.22
CA ASP A 56 2.59 4.95 21.02
C ASP A 56 2.90 5.83 19.78
N GLY A 57 3.84 5.39 18.96
CA GLY A 57 4.23 6.10 17.73
C GLY A 57 3.11 6.21 16.70
N LEU A 58 3.10 7.30 15.93
CA LEU A 58 2.13 7.49 14.84
C LEU A 58 2.15 6.33 13.85
N TYR A 59 3.29 5.68 13.66
CA TYR A 59 3.41 4.51 12.80
C TYR A 59 2.50 3.36 13.26
N PHE A 60 2.45 3.08 14.56
CA PHE A 60 1.51 2.10 15.10
C PHE A 60 0.05 2.56 14.93
N LEU A 61 -0.24 3.81 15.28
CA LEU A 61 -1.60 4.34 15.28
C LEU A 61 -2.24 4.32 13.88
N GLN A 62 -1.44 4.61 12.85
CA GLN A 62 -1.91 4.63 11.47
C GLN A 62 -2.20 3.24 10.88
N LEU A 63 -1.70 2.16 11.48
CA LEU A 63 -1.83 0.79 10.97
C LEU A 63 -2.73 -0.11 11.82
N ASN A 64 -3.20 0.37 12.99
CA ASN A 64 -3.88 -0.50 13.94
C ASN A 64 -5.21 0.09 14.48
N SER A 65 -5.75 1.12 13.83
CA SER A 65 -7.08 1.63 14.19
C SER A 65 -8.15 0.53 14.08
N ASN A 66 -9.19 0.61 14.88
CA ASN A 66 -10.33 -0.33 14.92
C ASN A 66 -10.01 -1.75 15.40
N LYS A 67 -8.80 -2.03 15.89
CA LYS A 67 -8.43 -3.35 16.43
C LYS A 67 -8.61 -3.41 17.95
N ARG A 68 -8.69 -4.62 18.49
CA ARG A 68 -8.53 -4.93 19.91
C ARG A 68 -7.13 -5.50 20.15
N SER A 69 -6.47 -5.18 21.26
CA SER A 69 -5.12 -5.66 21.60
C SER A 69 -5.17 -6.59 22.79
N ILE A 70 -4.48 -7.73 22.68
CA ILE A 70 -4.17 -8.63 23.79
C ILE A 70 -2.66 -8.80 23.90
N GLU A 71 -2.11 -8.61 25.09
CA GLU A 71 -0.73 -9.03 25.40
C GLU A 71 -0.70 -10.53 25.67
N LEU A 72 0.18 -11.26 24.99
CA LEU A 72 0.24 -12.71 25.12
C LEU A 72 1.64 -13.26 24.77
N ASP A 73 2.30 -13.91 25.75
CA ASP A 73 3.54 -14.64 25.48
C ASP A 73 3.26 -16.03 24.87
N ILE A 74 3.24 -16.12 23.55
CA ILE A 74 3.04 -17.36 22.80
C ILE A 74 4.15 -18.41 23.03
N LYS A 75 5.27 -18.06 23.64
CA LYS A 75 6.33 -19.03 23.93
C LYS A 75 5.99 -19.90 25.14
N THR A 76 5.10 -19.45 26.01
CA THR A 76 4.64 -20.21 27.19
C THR A 76 3.59 -21.23 26.80
N PRO A 77 3.48 -22.37 27.54
CA PRO A 77 2.40 -23.35 27.32
C PRO A 77 1.01 -22.70 27.45
N GLU A 78 0.81 -21.85 28.45
CA GLU A 78 -0.45 -21.17 28.71
C GLU A 78 -0.81 -20.21 27.55
N GLY A 79 0.17 -19.42 27.06
CA GLY A 79 -0.02 -18.54 25.91
C GLY A 79 -0.41 -19.29 24.65
N LYS A 80 0.20 -20.46 24.41
CA LYS A 80 -0.20 -21.34 23.28
C LYS A 80 -1.64 -21.84 23.42
N GLU A 81 -2.05 -22.24 24.60
CA GLU A 81 -3.43 -22.71 24.83
C GLU A 81 -4.45 -21.57 24.67
N ILE A 82 -4.12 -20.35 25.08
CA ILE A 82 -4.97 -19.17 24.85
C ILE A 82 -5.12 -18.93 23.34
N LEU A 83 -4.01 -18.92 22.59
CA LEU A 83 -4.08 -18.72 21.13
C LEU A 83 -4.88 -19.83 20.45
N LYS A 84 -4.71 -21.10 20.84
CA LYS A 84 -5.54 -22.19 20.32
C LYS A 84 -7.03 -22.00 20.58
N LYS A 85 -7.41 -21.52 21.78
CA LYS A 85 -8.82 -21.21 22.08
C LYS A 85 -9.35 -20.10 21.17
N LEU A 86 -8.57 -19.03 20.97
CA LEU A 86 -8.94 -17.94 20.06
C LEU A 86 -9.12 -18.42 18.62
N LEU A 87 -8.23 -19.31 18.13
CA LEU A 87 -8.27 -19.85 16.77
C LEU A 87 -9.45 -20.79 16.52
N LYS A 88 -9.96 -21.49 17.55
CA LYS A 88 -11.13 -22.37 17.42
C LYS A 88 -12.37 -21.65 16.92
N ASP A 89 -12.58 -20.40 17.37
CA ASP A 89 -13.75 -19.58 17.07
C ASP A 89 -13.47 -18.46 16.05
N ALA A 90 -12.24 -18.43 15.49
CA ALA A 90 -11.87 -17.44 14.51
C ALA A 90 -12.26 -17.84 13.09
N ASP A 91 -12.57 -16.85 12.27
CA ASP A 91 -12.79 -17.02 10.84
C ASP A 91 -11.50 -16.94 10.04
N ILE A 92 -10.62 -16.02 10.46
CA ILE A 92 -9.35 -15.74 9.78
C ILE A 92 -8.25 -15.65 10.82
N PHE A 93 -7.08 -16.20 10.47
CA PHE A 93 -5.83 -16.00 11.18
C PHE A 93 -4.81 -15.42 10.21
N VAL A 94 -4.13 -14.34 10.60
CA VAL A 94 -3.12 -13.68 9.76
C VAL A 94 -1.80 -13.58 10.51
N GLU A 95 -0.70 -13.97 9.84
CA GLU A 95 0.65 -13.81 10.37
C GLU A 95 1.62 -13.30 9.29
N ASN A 96 2.65 -12.57 9.71
CA ASN A 96 3.76 -12.12 8.85
C ASN A 96 5.12 -12.33 9.52
N LEU A 97 5.22 -13.39 10.31
CA LEU A 97 6.44 -13.75 11.02
C LEU A 97 7.52 -14.26 10.05
N HIS A 98 8.75 -14.33 10.54
CA HIS A 98 9.84 -14.96 9.78
C HIS A 98 9.45 -16.38 9.36
N PRO A 99 9.82 -16.83 8.13
CA PRO A 99 9.51 -18.18 7.66
C PRO A 99 9.83 -19.28 8.68
N GLY A 100 8.88 -20.17 8.91
CA GLY A 100 8.98 -21.26 9.89
C GLY A 100 8.86 -20.83 11.36
N ALA A 101 8.62 -19.57 11.68
CA ALA A 101 8.51 -19.13 13.08
C ALA A 101 7.17 -19.59 13.70
N ALA A 102 6.06 -19.46 12.99
CA ALA A 102 4.77 -19.94 13.43
C ALA A 102 4.78 -21.48 13.60
N ASP A 103 5.38 -22.19 12.66
CA ASP A 103 5.49 -23.67 12.68
C ASP A 103 6.25 -24.16 13.91
N LYS A 104 7.40 -23.53 14.23
CA LYS A 104 8.20 -23.85 15.43
C LYS A 104 7.44 -23.64 16.72
N LEU A 105 6.45 -22.75 16.74
CA LEU A 105 5.61 -22.48 17.89
C LEU A 105 4.37 -23.39 17.95
N GLY A 106 4.12 -24.22 16.90
CA GLY A 106 3.01 -25.15 16.81
C GLY A 106 1.76 -24.58 16.18
N PHE A 107 1.92 -23.58 15.31
CA PHE A 107 0.84 -22.90 14.59
C PHE A 107 1.08 -22.90 13.07
N SER A 108 1.57 -24.05 12.53
CA SER A 108 1.60 -24.24 11.07
C SER A 108 0.18 -24.29 10.51
N TRP A 109 0.04 -24.12 9.20
CA TRP A 109 -1.24 -24.27 8.53
C TRP A 109 -1.92 -25.61 8.89
N GLU A 110 -1.17 -26.72 8.84
CA GLU A 110 -1.69 -28.05 9.10
C GLU A 110 -2.22 -28.20 10.53
N GLU A 111 -1.52 -27.64 11.52
CA GLU A 111 -1.94 -27.71 12.92
C GLU A 111 -3.15 -26.82 13.18
N VAL A 112 -3.18 -25.61 12.59
CA VAL A 112 -4.31 -24.71 12.74
C VAL A 112 -5.55 -25.22 11.99
N HIS A 113 -5.38 -25.81 10.80
CA HIS A 113 -6.48 -26.40 10.05
C HIS A 113 -7.10 -27.62 10.75
N LYS A 114 -6.29 -28.47 11.41
CA LYS A 114 -6.81 -29.55 12.26
C LYS A 114 -7.62 -29.02 13.43
N LEU A 115 -7.21 -27.90 14.02
CA LEU A 115 -7.89 -27.26 15.13
C LEU A 115 -9.24 -26.64 14.72
N ASN A 116 -9.27 -25.98 13.58
CA ASN A 116 -10.46 -25.34 13.01
C ASN A 116 -10.46 -25.49 11.47
N PRO A 117 -11.12 -26.51 10.91
CA PRO A 117 -11.16 -26.74 9.47
C PRO A 117 -11.80 -25.62 8.65
N ARG A 118 -12.57 -24.75 9.29
CA ARG A 118 -13.22 -23.61 8.63
C ARG A 118 -12.35 -22.35 8.62
N LEU A 119 -11.25 -22.32 9.38
CA LEU A 119 -10.41 -21.15 9.50
C LEU A 119 -9.63 -20.89 8.20
N ILE A 120 -9.59 -19.63 7.77
CA ILE A 120 -8.77 -19.16 6.67
C ILE A 120 -7.44 -18.65 7.23
N TYR A 121 -6.33 -19.24 6.80
CA TYR A 121 -5.00 -18.87 7.26
C TYR A 121 -4.31 -17.94 6.24
N GLY A 122 -4.10 -16.70 6.57
CA GLY A 122 -3.36 -15.71 5.77
C GLY A 122 -1.91 -15.61 6.20
N SER A 123 -0.96 -15.73 5.27
CA SER A 123 0.47 -15.59 5.56
C SER A 123 1.15 -14.65 4.59
N ILE A 124 1.92 -13.69 5.11
CA ILE A 124 2.80 -12.82 4.31
C ILE A 124 4.25 -13.19 4.54
N LYS A 125 4.99 -13.37 3.44
CA LYS A 125 6.45 -13.58 3.46
C LYS A 125 7.12 -12.67 2.43
N GLY A 126 8.45 -12.53 2.51
CA GLY A 126 9.21 -11.75 1.54
C GLY A 126 9.20 -12.35 0.15
N PHE A 127 9.39 -13.66 0.07
CA PHE A 127 9.58 -14.42 -1.16
C PHE A 127 8.70 -15.68 -1.18
N ASN A 128 8.45 -16.18 -2.39
CA ASN A 128 7.75 -17.44 -2.62
C ASN A 128 8.48 -18.61 -1.93
N PRO A 129 7.80 -19.62 -1.40
CA PRO A 129 8.41 -20.80 -0.78
C PRO A 129 9.39 -21.57 -1.68
N ASP A 130 9.15 -21.57 -2.99
CA ASP A 130 10.01 -22.23 -3.98
C ASP A 130 11.19 -21.35 -4.43
N SER A 131 11.28 -20.11 -3.93
CA SER A 131 12.38 -19.20 -4.24
C SER A 131 13.66 -19.63 -3.52
N PRO A 132 14.85 -19.48 -4.16
CA PRO A 132 16.12 -19.62 -3.46
C PRO A 132 16.28 -18.61 -2.31
N TYR A 133 15.46 -17.58 -2.28
CA TYR A 133 15.41 -16.54 -1.24
C TYR A 133 14.30 -16.75 -0.19
N ALA A 134 13.61 -17.89 -0.17
CA ALA A 134 12.47 -18.16 0.69
C ALA A 134 12.73 -17.85 2.18
N ASN A 135 13.95 -18.05 2.66
CA ASN A 135 14.37 -17.82 4.05
C ASN A 135 15.02 -16.44 4.28
N VAL A 136 15.08 -15.58 3.26
CA VAL A 136 15.66 -14.24 3.39
C VAL A 136 14.62 -13.31 4.04
N LYS A 137 15.07 -12.51 5.02
CA LYS A 137 14.22 -11.46 5.62
C LYS A 137 13.96 -10.38 4.58
N ALA A 138 12.71 -9.96 4.47
CA ALA A 138 12.31 -8.88 3.59
C ALA A 138 11.56 -7.80 4.35
N PHE A 139 11.79 -6.58 3.95
CA PHE A 139 11.09 -5.36 4.31
C PHE A 139 10.75 -4.61 3.03
N GLU A 140 10.02 -3.52 3.14
CA GLU A 140 9.61 -2.66 2.05
C GLU A 140 10.69 -2.45 0.95
N PRO A 141 11.94 -2.01 1.27
CA PRO A 141 12.94 -1.77 0.23
C PRO A 141 13.38 -3.05 -0.49
N VAL A 142 13.50 -4.16 0.25
CA VAL A 142 13.90 -5.46 -0.29
C VAL A 142 12.86 -5.95 -1.30
N ALA A 143 11.58 -5.81 -0.95
CA ALA A 143 10.48 -6.19 -1.83
C ALA A 143 10.43 -5.34 -3.11
N GLN A 144 10.62 -4.02 -3.00
CA GLN A 144 10.68 -3.13 -4.16
C GLN A 144 11.84 -3.50 -5.12
N CYS A 145 13.00 -3.83 -4.56
CA CYS A 145 14.14 -4.27 -5.36
C CYS A 145 13.86 -5.61 -6.04
N ALA A 146 13.38 -6.59 -5.29
CA ALA A 146 13.18 -7.95 -5.79
C ALA A 146 11.97 -8.07 -6.74
N GLY A 147 10.97 -7.21 -6.62
CA GLY A 147 9.76 -7.18 -7.45
C GLY A 147 9.86 -6.28 -8.70
N GLY A 148 11.01 -5.65 -8.95
CA GLY A 148 11.27 -4.86 -10.15
C GLY A 148 10.91 -3.37 -10.06
N ALA A 149 10.29 -2.90 -8.98
CA ALA A 149 9.90 -1.49 -8.83
C ALA A 149 11.14 -0.57 -8.78
N ALA A 150 12.12 -0.89 -7.92
CA ALA A 150 13.32 -0.07 -7.80
C ALA A 150 14.17 -0.04 -9.09
N ALA A 151 14.19 -1.14 -9.84
CA ALA A 151 14.92 -1.23 -11.10
C ALA A 151 14.34 -0.31 -12.19
N THR A 152 13.05 0.00 -12.13
CA THR A 152 12.32 0.76 -13.15
C THR A 152 11.88 2.16 -12.69
N THR A 153 12.17 2.52 -11.44
CA THR A 153 11.92 3.86 -10.86
C THR A 153 13.22 4.67 -10.83
N GLY A 154 13.11 5.96 -11.16
CA GLY A 154 14.23 6.91 -11.17
C GLY A 154 14.61 7.38 -12.57
N TRP A 155 15.75 8.03 -12.68
CA TRP A 155 16.25 8.63 -13.93
C TRP A 155 17.30 7.73 -14.60
N TRP A 156 17.42 7.87 -15.92
CA TRP A 156 18.29 7.02 -16.77
C TRP A 156 19.70 7.58 -17.02
N ASN A 157 20.01 8.77 -16.49
CA ASN A 157 21.24 9.50 -16.85
C ASN A 157 22.02 9.99 -15.62
N GLY A 158 23.31 10.14 -15.83
CA GLY A 158 24.24 10.73 -14.86
C GLY A 158 24.26 10.01 -13.52
N GLU A 159 24.55 10.75 -12.47
CA GLU A 159 24.56 10.26 -11.09
C GLU A 159 23.20 9.79 -10.58
N CYS A 160 22.11 10.19 -11.24
CA CYS A 160 20.75 9.78 -10.92
C CYS A 160 20.39 8.40 -11.51
N ASN A 161 21.25 7.77 -12.31
CA ASN A 161 20.98 6.44 -12.89
C ASN A 161 21.28 5.31 -11.88
N ILE A 162 20.60 5.37 -10.75
CA ILE A 162 20.64 4.33 -9.70
C ILE A 162 19.25 3.77 -9.47
N PRO A 163 19.10 2.50 -9.06
CA PRO A 163 17.80 1.97 -8.61
C PRO A 163 17.24 2.82 -7.49
N THR A 164 15.99 3.27 -7.66
CA THR A 164 15.36 4.20 -6.73
C THR A 164 14.05 3.61 -6.22
N GLN A 165 13.81 3.70 -4.92
CA GLN A 165 12.56 3.29 -4.33
C GLN A 165 11.46 4.33 -4.57
N SER A 166 10.23 3.86 -4.75
CA SER A 166 9.05 4.70 -4.58
C SER A 166 8.86 5.06 -3.10
N GLY A 167 8.41 6.27 -2.82
CA GLY A 167 8.01 6.67 -1.46
C GLY A 167 6.72 6.00 -0.98
N ALA A 168 5.94 5.41 -1.86
CA ALA A 168 4.76 4.62 -1.50
C ALA A 168 5.18 3.20 -1.07
N ALA A 169 4.48 2.65 -0.07
CA ALA A 169 4.75 1.32 0.47
C ALA A 169 4.27 0.18 -0.46
N LEU A 170 4.98 0.01 -1.58
CA LEU A 170 4.67 -0.98 -2.61
C LEU A 170 4.96 -2.41 -2.15
N GLY A 171 5.98 -2.59 -1.31
CA GLY A 171 6.34 -3.88 -0.75
C GLY A 171 5.46 -4.28 0.43
N ASP A 172 5.13 -3.36 1.31
CA ASP A 172 4.38 -3.65 2.54
C ASP A 172 2.86 -3.49 2.36
N SER A 173 2.35 -2.25 2.32
CA SER A 173 0.90 -1.99 2.33
C SER A 173 0.19 -2.57 1.11
N ASN A 174 0.81 -2.54 -0.07
CA ASN A 174 0.27 -3.18 -1.26
C ASN A 174 0.19 -4.71 -1.10
N THR A 175 1.17 -5.35 -0.46
CA THR A 175 1.10 -6.79 -0.13
C THR A 175 -0.06 -7.08 0.81
N GLY A 176 -0.25 -6.23 1.83
CA GLY A 176 -1.42 -6.29 2.71
C GLY A 176 -2.74 -6.23 1.93
N MET A 177 -2.87 -5.31 0.97
CA MET A 177 -4.05 -5.19 0.10
C MET A 177 -4.27 -6.44 -0.76
N HIS A 178 -3.20 -7.04 -1.31
CA HIS A 178 -3.31 -8.29 -2.07
C HIS A 178 -3.80 -9.44 -1.17
N LEU A 179 -3.28 -9.54 0.05
CA LEU A 179 -3.76 -10.54 1.00
C LEU A 179 -5.23 -10.33 1.36
N VAL A 180 -5.70 -9.07 1.54
CA VAL A 180 -7.13 -8.77 1.75
C VAL A 180 -7.98 -9.36 0.63
N ILE A 181 -7.58 -9.17 -0.64
CA ILE A 181 -8.31 -9.74 -1.80
C ILE A 181 -8.38 -11.26 -1.69
N GLY A 182 -7.26 -11.92 -1.36
CA GLY A 182 -7.21 -13.37 -1.17
C GLY A 182 -8.11 -13.86 -0.03
N LEU A 183 -8.08 -13.16 1.12
CA LEU A 183 -8.90 -13.52 2.28
C LEU A 183 -10.40 -13.34 2.02
N LEU A 184 -10.80 -12.25 1.34
CA LEU A 184 -12.20 -12.04 0.94
C LEU A 184 -12.68 -13.11 -0.05
N ALA A 185 -11.84 -13.48 -1.03
CA ALA A 185 -12.14 -14.57 -1.95
C ALA A 185 -12.26 -15.91 -1.23
N ALA A 186 -11.39 -16.17 -0.25
CA ALA A 186 -11.45 -17.39 0.57
C ALA A 186 -12.71 -17.44 1.46
N LEU A 187 -13.16 -16.29 2.01
CA LEU A 187 -14.45 -16.22 2.72
C LEU A 187 -15.60 -16.60 1.80
N MET A 188 -15.65 -16.08 0.57
CA MET A 188 -16.68 -16.41 -0.41
C MET A 188 -16.62 -17.89 -0.84
N GLN A 189 -15.43 -18.49 -0.93
CA GLN A 189 -15.24 -19.89 -1.22
C GLN A 189 -15.74 -20.75 -0.05
N ARG A 190 -15.39 -20.40 1.18
CA ARG A 190 -15.80 -21.09 2.40
C ARG A 190 -17.32 -21.17 2.55
N GLU A 191 -18.06 -20.14 2.16
CA GLU A 191 -19.54 -20.16 2.18
C GLU A 191 -20.12 -21.28 1.27
N LYS A 192 -19.38 -21.68 0.25
CA LYS A 192 -19.80 -22.76 -0.69
C LYS A 192 -19.29 -24.13 -0.29
N THR A 193 -18.07 -24.20 0.25
CA THR A 193 -17.38 -25.47 0.55
C THR A 193 -17.55 -25.93 1.99
N GLY A 194 -17.79 -24.98 2.90
CA GLY A 194 -17.76 -25.22 4.34
C GLY A 194 -16.36 -25.25 4.94
N GLU A 195 -15.29 -25.21 4.13
CA GLU A 195 -13.90 -25.37 4.55
C GLU A 195 -13.10 -24.08 4.36
N GLY A 196 -12.16 -23.83 5.28
CA GLY A 196 -11.14 -22.79 5.16
C GLY A 196 -10.00 -23.20 4.23
N CYS A 197 -9.05 -22.30 4.00
CA CYS A 197 -7.88 -22.57 3.17
C CYS A 197 -6.67 -21.76 3.62
N PHE A 198 -5.50 -22.12 3.10
CA PHE A 198 -4.28 -21.37 3.25
C PHE A 198 -4.15 -20.33 2.12
N VAL A 199 -4.01 -19.05 2.49
CA VAL A 199 -3.81 -17.93 1.57
C VAL A 199 -2.41 -17.39 1.82
N TYR A 200 -1.53 -17.62 0.87
CA TYR A 200 -0.14 -17.15 0.92
C TYR A 200 0.05 -15.92 0.01
N GLN A 201 0.80 -14.95 0.46
CA GLN A 201 1.19 -13.79 -0.35
C GLN A 201 2.65 -13.45 -0.12
N SER A 202 3.47 -13.44 -1.19
CA SER A 202 4.82 -12.89 -1.10
C SER A 202 4.85 -11.40 -1.44
N MET A 203 5.75 -10.66 -0.77
CA MET A 203 5.96 -9.23 -1.02
C MET A 203 6.53 -9.02 -2.44
N GLN A 204 7.45 -9.88 -2.88
CA GLN A 204 8.01 -9.84 -4.23
C GLN A 204 6.93 -9.93 -5.31
N GLU A 205 6.00 -10.88 -5.18
CA GLU A 205 4.94 -11.11 -6.17
C GLU A 205 3.92 -9.96 -6.18
N ALA A 206 3.61 -9.40 -5.01
CA ALA A 206 2.73 -8.22 -4.90
C ALA A 206 3.34 -7.01 -5.62
N VAL A 207 4.63 -6.75 -5.45
CA VAL A 207 5.33 -5.67 -6.17
C VAL A 207 5.39 -5.96 -7.66
N LEU A 208 5.72 -7.19 -8.08
CA LEU A 208 5.77 -7.58 -9.49
C LEU A 208 4.41 -7.36 -10.18
N ASN A 209 3.30 -7.65 -9.47
CA ASN A 209 1.97 -7.41 -10.00
C ASN A 209 1.72 -5.92 -10.32
N LEU A 210 2.28 -4.99 -9.57
CA LEU A 210 2.25 -3.56 -9.90
C LEU A 210 3.18 -3.22 -11.06
N CYS A 211 4.28 -3.95 -11.23
CA CYS A 211 5.24 -3.77 -12.31
C CYS A 211 4.87 -4.48 -13.62
N ARG A 212 3.66 -5.05 -13.75
CA ARG A 212 3.24 -5.81 -14.95
C ARG A 212 3.39 -5.07 -16.27
N VAL A 213 3.23 -3.75 -16.26
CA VAL A 213 3.42 -2.91 -17.46
C VAL A 213 4.90 -2.86 -17.87
N LYS A 214 5.82 -2.83 -16.89
CA LYS A 214 7.26 -2.88 -17.16
C LYS A 214 7.71 -4.26 -17.65
N LEU A 215 7.09 -5.32 -17.16
CA LEU A 215 7.28 -6.67 -17.71
C LEU A 215 6.80 -6.76 -19.15
N ARG A 216 5.63 -6.18 -19.48
CA ARG A 216 5.17 -6.05 -20.87
C ARG A 216 6.20 -5.33 -21.75
N ASP A 217 6.74 -4.23 -21.27
CA ASP A 217 7.75 -3.45 -22.00
C ASP A 217 9.03 -4.28 -22.24
N GLN A 218 9.45 -5.08 -21.26
CA GLN A 218 10.57 -6.02 -21.43
C GLN A 218 10.29 -7.06 -22.52
N LEU A 219 9.11 -7.66 -22.52
CA LEU A 219 8.72 -8.63 -23.56
C LEU A 219 8.66 -7.99 -24.95
N ILE A 220 8.18 -6.75 -25.06
CA ILE A 220 8.19 -6.01 -26.34
C ILE A 220 9.65 -5.75 -26.80
N LEU A 221 10.53 -5.36 -25.88
CA LEU A 221 11.93 -5.13 -26.16
C LEU A 221 12.61 -6.40 -26.71
N GLU A 222 12.38 -7.55 -26.07
CA GLU A 222 12.94 -8.85 -26.47
C GLU A 222 12.41 -9.34 -27.82
N HIS A 223 11.10 -9.25 -28.04
CA HIS A 223 10.43 -9.84 -29.21
C HIS A 223 10.50 -8.96 -30.46
N THR A 224 10.36 -7.67 -30.34
CA THR A 224 10.23 -6.77 -31.50
C THR A 224 11.35 -5.76 -31.64
N GLY A 225 12.10 -5.51 -30.56
CA GLY A 225 13.08 -4.44 -30.52
C GLY A 225 12.49 -3.02 -30.68
N THR A 226 11.15 -2.88 -30.67
CA THR A 226 10.46 -1.60 -30.91
C THR A 226 10.87 -0.52 -29.93
N LEU A 227 11.17 -0.89 -28.67
CA LEU A 227 11.60 0.06 -27.64
C LEU A 227 13.10 0.41 -27.71
N LYS A 228 13.90 -0.21 -28.59
CA LYS A 228 15.33 0.09 -28.74
C LYS A 228 15.61 1.52 -29.19
N HIS A 229 14.64 2.18 -29.79
CA HIS A 229 14.71 3.55 -30.27
C HIS A 229 13.78 4.48 -29.49
N PHE A 230 13.83 4.42 -28.16
CA PHE A 230 13.01 5.31 -27.35
C PHE A 230 13.65 6.71 -27.31
N PRO A 231 13.03 7.74 -27.96
CA PRO A 231 13.59 9.09 -27.96
C PRO A 231 13.73 9.64 -26.55
N GLY A 232 14.90 10.14 -26.19
CA GLY A 232 15.20 10.67 -24.88
C GLY A 232 16.10 9.79 -24.03
N TYR A 233 16.42 8.57 -24.49
CA TYR A 233 17.54 7.83 -23.91
C TYR A 233 18.87 8.34 -24.45
N PRO A 234 19.92 8.37 -23.63
CA PRO A 234 21.27 8.66 -24.10
C PRO A 234 21.60 7.69 -25.26
N GLU A 235 21.96 8.23 -26.44
CA GLU A 235 22.39 7.46 -27.60
C GLU A 235 21.33 6.52 -28.21
N ASP A 236 20.04 6.72 -27.95
CA ASP A 236 18.94 5.85 -28.42
C ASP A 236 19.11 4.36 -28.05
N LYS A 237 19.89 4.05 -27.03
CA LYS A 237 20.16 2.68 -26.59
C LYS A 237 19.48 2.37 -25.28
N ILE A 238 18.53 1.45 -25.34
CA ILE A 238 17.86 0.90 -24.14
C ILE A 238 18.68 -0.27 -23.54
N GLY A 239 19.59 -0.87 -24.28
CA GLY A 239 20.24 -2.11 -23.88
C GLY A 239 19.28 -3.31 -23.92
N ASP A 240 19.53 -4.32 -23.09
CA ASP A 240 18.77 -5.58 -23.05
C ASP A 240 17.68 -5.60 -21.96
N THR A 241 17.51 -4.52 -21.23
CA THR A 241 16.55 -4.41 -20.13
C THR A 241 15.81 -3.09 -20.17
N VAL A 242 14.55 -3.12 -19.75
CA VAL A 242 13.71 -1.93 -19.63
C VAL A 242 14.33 -0.96 -18.61
N PRO A 243 14.67 0.26 -19.04
CA PRO A 243 15.32 1.22 -18.18
C PRO A 243 14.34 2.00 -17.30
N ARG A 244 14.90 2.86 -16.44
CA ARG A 244 14.16 3.91 -15.74
C ARG A 244 13.76 4.98 -16.73
N TYR A 245 12.50 5.45 -16.66
CA TYR A 245 11.97 6.44 -17.60
C TYR A 245 11.87 7.86 -17.01
N GLY A 246 12.26 8.06 -15.74
CA GLY A 246 11.99 9.32 -15.05
C GLY A 246 10.48 9.57 -14.99
N ASN A 247 10.07 10.74 -15.46
CA ASN A 247 8.65 11.12 -15.54
C ASN A 247 8.00 10.78 -16.89
N ALA A 248 8.71 10.14 -17.82
CA ALA A 248 8.12 9.78 -19.10
C ALA A 248 7.24 8.52 -18.98
N GLU A 249 6.15 8.50 -19.76
CA GLU A 249 5.39 7.28 -19.95
C GLU A 249 6.14 6.31 -20.87
N GLY A 250 6.07 5.02 -20.57
CA GLY A 250 6.56 3.98 -21.46
C GLY A 250 5.61 3.82 -22.64
N GLY A 251 6.08 4.05 -23.87
CA GLY A 251 5.27 3.90 -25.06
C GLY A 251 5.08 5.22 -25.83
N GLN A 252 3.99 5.31 -26.58
CA GLN A 252 3.72 6.46 -27.47
C GLN A 252 3.00 7.63 -26.80
N VAL A 253 2.48 7.45 -25.59
CA VAL A 253 1.79 8.52 -24.86
C VAL A 253 2.80 9.54 -24.35
N LEU A 254 2.52 10.83 -24.58
CA LEU A 254 3.37 11.91 -24.10
C LEU A 254 2.90 12.39 -22.73
N GLY A 255 3.51 11.88 -21.68
CA GLY A 255 3.30 12.33 -20.31
C GLY A 255 4.59 12.88 -19.72
N TRP A 256 4.49 14.00 -19.01
CA TRP A 256 5.63 14.60 -18.33
C TRP A 256 5.21 15.46 -17.15
N CYS A 257 6.15 15.65 -16.20
CA CYS A 257 5.99 16.52 -15.06
C CYS A 257 6.65 17.86 -15.37
N TYR A 258 5.86 18.93 -15.40
CA TYR A 258 6.29 20.26 -15.83
C TYR A 258 6.42 21.20 -14.63
N LYS A 259 7.44 22.06 -14.67
CA LYS A 259 7.62 23.15 -13.70
C LYS A 259 6.48 24.14 -13.79
N CYS A 260 6.01 24.57 -12.63
CA CYS A 260 5.06 25.67 -12.46
C CYS A 260 5.71 26.86 -11.74
N LYS A 261 5.01 27.96 -11.65
CA LYS A 261 5.46 29.16 -10.94
C LYS A 261 5.87 28.82 -9.50
N GLY A 262 7.07 29.25 -9.12
CA GLY A 262 7.62 29.02 -7.77
C GLY A 262 8.48 27.79 -7.62
N TRP A 263 8.70 27.02 -8.69
CA TRP A 263 9.47 25.76 -8.68
C TRP A 263 10.90 25.90 -8.12
N GLU A 264 11.49 27.10 -8.18
CA GLU A 264 12.81 27.39 -7.63
C GLU A 264 12.86 27.28 -6.09
N ASN A 265 11.72 27.52 -5.44
CA ASN A 265 11.59 27.57 -3.98
C ASN A 265 10.69 26.45 -3.42
N ASP A 266 9.86 25.82 -4.27
CA ASP A 266 8.98 24.72 -3.91
C ASP A 266 9.20 23.53 -4.85
N SER A 267 9.80 22.48 -4.31
CA SER A 267 10.06 21.24 -5.04
C SER A 267 8.80 20.51 -5.50
N ASN A 268 7.60 20.93 -5.09
CA ASN A 268 6.30 20.38 -5.48
C ASN A 268 5.49 21.35 -6.37
N ALA A 269 6.06 22.49 -6.77
CA ALA A 269 5.44 23.40 -7.73
C ALA A 269 5.51 22.83 -9.16
N TYR A 270 4.85 21.69 -9.38
CA TYR A 270 4.82 20.93 -10.63
C TYR A 270 3.41 20.47 -10.95
N VAL A 271 3.16 20.24 -12.25
CA VAL A 271 1.95 19.64 -12.78
C VAL A 271 2.32 18.49 -13.71
N TYR A 272 1.64 17.37 -13.61
CA TYR A 272 1.75 16.30 -14.60
C TYR A 272 0.68 16.49 -15.68
N ILE A 273 1.07 16.47 -16.97
CA ILE A 273 0.17 16.61 -18.10
C ILE A 273 0.37 15.44 -19.05
N VAL A 274 -0.74 14.85 -19.53
CA VAL A 274 -0.74 13.76 -20.51
C VAL A 274 -1.34 14.25 -21.82
N LEU A 275 -0.56 14.19 -22.90
CA LEU A 275 -1.09 14.39 -24.26
C LEU A 275 -1.52 13.04 -24.80
N GLN A 276 -2.83 12.88 -24.98
CA GLN A 276 -3.41 11.67 -25.53
C GLN A 276 -3.10 11.54 -27.02
N ASN A 277 -2.98 10.29 -27.51
CA ASN A 277 -2.64 10.00 -28.90
C ASN A 277 -3.80 10.18 -29.90
N GLU A 278 -5.02 10.14 -29.41
CA GLU A 278 -6.23 10.30 -30.22
C GLU A 278 -6.31 11.70 -30.83
N ASP A 279 -6.56 11.80 -32.13
CA ASP A 279 -6.51 13.06 -32.87
C ASP A 279 -7.41 14.15 -32.27
N LYS A 280 -8.63 13.79 -31.86
CA LYS A 280 -9.56 14.73 -31.20
C LYS A 280 -9.07 15.22 -29.86
N ALA A 281 -8.48 14.34 -29.06
CA ALA A 281 -7.94 14.68 -27.74
C ALA A 281 -6.69 15.54 -27.87
N PHE A 282 -5.80 15.19 -28.82
CA PHE A 282 -4.62 15.99 -29.13
C PHE A 282 -4.99 17.39 -29.65
N ALA A 283 -5.96 17.50 -30.56
CA ALA A 283 -6.42 18.80 -31.05
C ALA A 283 -6.92 19.71 -29.91
N LYS A 284 -7.74 19.18 -29.00
CA LYS A 284 -8.19 19.93 -27.81
C LYS A 284 -7.04 20.34 -26.89
N ALA A 285 -6.05 19.45 -26.72
CA ALA A 285 -4.85 19.80 -25.94
C ALA A 285 -4.05 20.94 -26.59
N CYS A 286 -3.91 20.92 -27.93
CA CYS A 286 -3.26 21.99 -28.68
C CYS A 286 -4.00 23.32 -28.50
N GLU A 287 -5.33 23.32 -28.55
CA GLU A 287 -6.16 24.51 -28.30
C GLU A 287 -5.92 25.03 -26.87
N GLY A 288 -5.99 24.17 -25.85
CA GLY A 288 -5.77 24.52 -24.45
C GLY A 288 -4.37 25.05 -24.16
N LEU A 289 -3.35 24.54 -24.84
CA LEU A 289 -1.97 24.97 -24.74
C LEU A 289 -1.66 26.23 -25.58
N GLY A 290 -2.61 26.72 -26.37
CA GLY A 290 -2.40 27.84 -27.29
C GLY A 290 -1.47 27.51 -28.47
N LYS A 291 -1.49 26.23 -28.92
CA LYS A 291 -0.67 25.69 -30.02
C LYS A 291 -1.51 25.05 -31.11
N PRO A 292 -2.55 25.72 -31.63
CA PRO A 292 -3.44 25.12 -32.66
C PRO A 292 -2.70 24.73 -33.93
N GLU A 293 -1.57 25.36 -34.25
CA GLU A 293 -0.72 25.02 -35.38
C GLU A 293 -0.17 23.59 -35.35
N TRP A 294 -0.02 22.98 -34.17
CA TRP A 294 0.48 21.62 -34.04
C TRP A 294 -0.47 20.55 -34.61
N ILE A 295 -1.76 20.89 -34.76
CA ILE A 295 -2.78 19.97 -35.28
C ILE A 295 -2.48 19.56 -36.74
N THR A 296 -1.98 20.52 -37.53
CA THR A 296 -1.74 20.33 -38.97
C THR A 296 -0.26 20.23 -39.36
N ASP A 297 0.66 20.58 -38.42
CA ASP A 297 2.09 20.51 -38.69
C ASP A 297 2.54 19.04 -38.79
N PRO A 298 3.17 18.62 -39.89
CA PRO A 298 3.67 17.25 -40.10
C PRO A 298 4.60 16.77 -38.95
N LYS A 299 5.24 17.72 -38.24
CA LYS A 299 6.12 17.43 -37.10
C LYS A 299 5.36 16.93 -35.89
N PHE A 300 4.07 17.27 -35.74
CA PHE A 300 3.29 16.98 -34.53
C PHE A 300 1.97 16.25 -34.81
N ASN A 301 1.51 16.19 -36.09
CA ASN A 301 0.17 15.75 -36.44
C ASN A 301 -0.08 14.24 -36.31
N THR A 302 0.96 13.42 -36.07
CA THR A 302 0.82 11.98 -35.81
C THR A 302 1.51 11.55 -34.52
N PRO A 303 1.04 10.50 -33.86
CA PRO A 303 1.71 9.96 -32.64
C PRO A 303 3.19 9.60 -32.87
N ALA A 304 3.52 9.01 -34.02
CA ALA A 304 4.88 8.66 -34.38
C ALA A 304 5.78 9.90 -34.54
N ALA A 305 5.29 10.94 -35.23
CA ALA A 305 6.02 12.19 -35.40
C ALA A 305 6.26 12.88 -34.06
N ARG A 306 5.23 12.95 -33.19
CA ARG A 306 5.35 13.52 -31.83
C ARG A 306 6.41 12.82 -31.00
N ASN A 307 6.49 11.50 -31.07
CA ASN A 307 7.50 10.73 -30.32
C ASN A 307 8.94 11.09 -30.71
N LEU A 308 9.19 11.38 -32.00
CA LEU A 308 10.53 11.77 -32.46
C LEU A 308 10.98 13.13 -31.89
N VAL A 309 10.04 14.01 -31.58
CA VAL A 309 10.32 15.39 -31.11
C VAL A 309 9.79 15.67 -29.70
N LYS A 310 9.53 14.62 -28.91
CA LYS A 310 8.87 14.76 -27.60
C LYS A 310 9.60 15.71 -26.65
N GLN A 311 10.92 15.75 -26.69
CA GLN A 311 11.69 16.68 -25.85
C GLN A 311 11.46 18.16 -26.20
N GLU A 312 11.19 18.43 -27.47
CA GLU A 312 10.80 19.76 -27.91
C GLU A 312 9.38 20.10 -27.45
N ILE A 313 8.45 19.16 -27.57
CA ILE A 313 7.08 19.30 -27.08
C ILE A 313 7.10 19.58 -25.57
N TYR A 314 7.88 18.85 -24.79
CA TYR A 314 8.00 19.06 -23.34
C TYR A 314 8.52 20.47 -23.01
N LYS A 315 9.53 20.94 -23.72
CA LYS A 315 10.06 22.31 -23.53
C LYS A 315 9.02 23.39 -23.88
N GLU A 316 8.25 23.20 -24.92
CA GLU A 316 7.20 24.16 -25.31
C GLU A 316 6.03 24.19 -24.31
N ILE A 317 5.63 23.02 -23.78
CA ILE A 317 4.61 22.96 -22.71
C ILE A 317 5.14 23.60 -21.42
N GLU A 318 6.42 23.38 -21.07
CA GLU A 318 7.01 24.01 -19.87
C GLU A 318 6.99 25.54 -19.96
N LYS A 319 7.15 26.13 -21.15
CA LYS A 319 6.99 27.59 -21.33
C LYS A 319 5.58 28.07 -20.99
N TYR A 320 4.57 27.24 -21.22
CA TYR A 320 3.19 27.55 -20.84
C TYR A 320 2.96 27.44 -19.34
N THR A 321 3.54 26.42 -18.67
CA THR A 321 3.28 26.13 -17.25
C THR A 321 4.14 26.94 -16.28
N ILE A 322 5.38 27.28 -16.63
CA ILE A 322 6.40 27.82 -15.72
C ILE A 322 6.01 29.17 -15.08
N ASN A 323 5.13 29.92 -15.72
CA ASN A 323 4.65 31.22 -15.23
C ASN A 323 3.29 31.15 -14.54
N LYS A 324 2.69 29.96 -14.44
CA LYS A 324 1.37 29.73 -13.87
C LYS A 324 1.46 28.87 -12.62
N ASP A 325 0.56 29.11 -11.67
CA ASP A 325 0.36 28.18 -10.55
C ASP A 325 -0.13 26.82 -11.04
N LYS A 326 0.27 25.74 -10.35
CA LYS A 326 -0.12 24.38 -10.74
C LYS A 326 -1.63 24.15 -10.79
N PHE A 327 -2.40 24.80 -9.91
CA PHE A 327 -3.86 24.70 -9.90
C PHE A 327 -4.49 25.52 -11.04
N GLU A 328 -3.91 26.69 -11.37
CA GLU A 328 -4.31 27.50 -12.53
C GLU A 328 -4.17 26.71 -13.84
N VAL A 329 -3.03 26.00 -14.01
CA VAL A 329 -2.82 25.12 -15.18
C VAL A 329 -3.91 24.05 -15.30
N ILE A 330 -4.29 23.42 -14.19
CA ILE A 330 -5.31 22.39 -14.16
C ILE A 330 -6.68 22.98 -14.50
N GLU A 331 -7.03 24.13 -13.91
CA GLU A 331 -8.30 24.80 -14.19
C GLU A 331 -8.43 25.15 -15.68
N GLU A 332 -7.37 25.63 -16.30
CA GLU A 332 -7.36 25.98 -17.73
C GLU A 332 -7.46 24.73 -18.62
N LEU A 333 -6.57 23.75 -18.42
CA LEU A 333 -6.48 22.58 -19.30
C LEU A 333 -7.64 21.61 -19.15
N SER A 334 -8.25 21.52 -17.96
CA SER A 334 -9.43 20.69 -17.73
C SER A 334 -10.63 21.12 -18.60
N LYS A 335 -10.76 22.39 -18.93
CA LYS A 335 -11.81 22.93 -19.83
C LYS A 335 -11.73 22.31 -21.23
N PHE A 336 -10.55 21.87 -21.62
CA PHE A 336 -10.29 21.19 -22.91
C PHE A 336 -10.25 19.65 -22.77
N GLY A 337 -10.50 19.13 -21.56
CA GLY A 337 -10.46 17.69 -21.29
C GLY A 337 -9.06 17.08 -21.34
N VAL A 338 -8.01 17.89 -21.11
CA VAL A 338 -6.62 17.42 -21.04
C VAL A 338 -6.38 16.78 -19.67
N PRO A 339 -5.96 15.49 -19.61
CA PRO A 339 -5.61 14.86 -18.35
C PRO A 339 -4.39 15.55 -17.73
N CYS A 340 -4.57 16.15 -16.58
CA CYS A 340 -3.51 16.80 -15.80
C CYS A 340 -3.80 16.71 -14.30
N GLY A 341 -2.75 16.77 -13.48
CA GLY A 341 -2.86 16.74 -12.03
C GLY A 341 -1.69 17.45 -11.34
N PRO A 342 -1.93 18.10 -10.18
CA PRO A 342 -0.87 18.78 -9.44
C PRO A 342 0.01 17.78 -8.72
N VAL A 343 1.29 18.08 -8.56
CA VAL A 343 2.12 17.41 -7.58
C VAL A 343 1.82 18.02 -6.22
N LEU A 344 1.13 17.27 -5.37
CA LEU A 344 0.77 17.70 -4.02
C LEU A 344 1.80 17.21 -3.00
N SER A 345 2.28 18.13 -2.19
CA SER A 345 3.03 17.78 -0.98
C SER A 345 2.11 17.17 0.09
N MET A 346 2.68 16.43 1.04
CA MET A 346 1.89 15.90 2.18
C MET A 346 1.24 17.03 3.00
N ALA A 347 1.88 18.19 3.09
CA ALA A 347 1.31 19.37 3.75
C ALA A 347 0.10 19.98 3.01
N GLU A 348 0.03 19.85 1.69
CA GLU A 348 -1.14 20.25 0.90
C GLU A 348 -2.25 19.19 1.02
N ILE A 349 -1.89 17.90 0.96
CA ILE A 349 -2.82 16.79 1.14
C ILE A 349 -3.48 16.86 2.53
N GLU A 350 -2.71 17.14 3.59
CA GLU A 350 -3.22 17.31 4.95
C GLU A 350 -4.35 18.36 5.04
N LYS A 351 -4.28 19.41 4.22
CA LYS A 351 -5.24 20.52 4.19
C LYS A 351 -6.36 20.34 3.17
N ASP A 352 -6.35 19.24 2.39
CA ASP A 352 -7.33 19.00 1.34
C ASP A 352 -8.73 18.76 1.93
N GLU A 353 -9.60 19.75 1.79
CA GLU A 353 -10.99 19.66 2.26
C GLU A 353 -11.80 18.57 1.55
N SER A 354 -11.48 18.23 0.30
CA SER A 354 -12.20 17.21 -0.46
C SER A 354 -11.93 15.82 0.12
N LEU A 355 -10.67 15.54 0.51
CA LEU A 355 -10.26 14.31 1.19
C LEU A 355 -10.85 14.21 2.60
N ARG A 356 -11.04 15.32 3.29
CA ARG A 356 -11.73 15.38 4.57
C ARG A 356 -13.25 15.12 4.41
N LYS A 357 -13.90 15.80 3.47
CA LYS A 357 -15.33 15.63 3.18
C LYS A 357 -15.70 14.21 2.76
N CYS A 358 -14.86 13.55 1.98
CA CYS A 358 -15.08 12.16 1.57
C CYS A 358 -14.65 11.12 2.61
N GLY A 359 -14.12 11.54 3.79
CA GLY A 359 -13.70 10.63 4.86
C GLY A 359 -12.45 9.80 4.52
N THR A 360 -11.59 10.31 3.63
CA THR A 360 -10.26 9.71 3.38
C THR A 360 -9.24 10.25 4.38
N LEU A 361 -9.34 11.52 4.77
CA LEU A 361 -8.62 12.09 5.90
C LEU A 361 -9.60 12.28 7.06
N VAL A 362 -9.29 11.69 8.21
CA VAL A 362 -10.13 11.72 9.41
C VAL A 362 -9.32 12.10 10.65
N GLU A 363 -9.96 12.81 11.58
CA GLU A 363 -9.39 13.04 12.90
C GLU A 363 -9.88 11.98 13.87
N VAL A 364 -8.95 11.40 14.61
CA VAL A 364 -9.22 10.38 15.63
C VAL A 364 -8.69 10.86 16.98
N GLU A 365 -9.49 10.70 18.02
CA GLU A 365 -9.07 10.95 19.41
C GLU A 365 -8.30 9.74 19.95
N GLN A 366 -7.03 9.94 20.31
CA GLN A 366 -6.19 8.90 20.91
C GLN A 366 -5.87 9.24 22.37
N PRO A 367 -6.09 8.32 23.32
CA PRO A 367 -5.80 8.55 24.73
C PRO A 367 -4.37 9.04 24.97
N GLY A 368 -4.21 10.08 25.77
CA GLY A 368 -2.93 10.70 26.10
C GLY A 368 -2.36 11.62 25.01
N ARG A 369 -2.76 11.44 23.75
CA ARG A 369 -2.28 12.24 22.59
C ARG A 369 -3.26 13.36 22.22
N GLY A 370 -4.55 13.16 22.39
CA GLY A 370 -5.59 14.00 21.83
C GLY A 370 -5.89 13.66 20.37
N LYS A 371 -6.38 14.63 19.60
CA LYS A 371 -6.73 14.42 18.18
C LYS A 371 -5.50 14.39 17.28
N PHE A 372 -5.47 13.44 16.36
CA PHE A 372 -4.50 13.39 15.29
C PHE A 372 -5.17 13.02 13.96
N LEU A 373 -4.56 13.45 12.87
CA LEU A 373 -5.03 13.16 11.52
C LEU A 373 -4.53 11.79 11.07
N THR A 374 -5.42 10.98 10.51
CA THR A 374 -5.07 9.67 9.94
C THR A 374 -5.86 9.41 8.65
N ILE A 375 -5.51 8.32 7.97
CA ILE A 375 -6.23 7.87 6.77
C ILE A 375 -7.45 7.05 7.21
N GLY A 376 -8.62 7.36 6.64
CA GLY A 376 -9.83 6.56 6.74
C GLY A 376 -9.90 5.51 5.62
N CYS A 377 -10.94 4.68 5.67
CA CYS A 377 -11.15 3.62 4.69
C CYS A 377 -11.29 4.18 3.26
N PRO A 378 -10.38 3.84 2.31
CA PRO A 378 -10.45 4.39 0.96
C PRO A 378 -11.68 3.91 0.15
N PRO A 379 -12.09 2.63 0.18
CA PRO A 379 -13.33 2.19 -0.44
C PRO A 379 -14.56 2.89 0.16
N LYS A 380 -15.42 3.41 -0.70
CA LYS A 380 -16.68 4.07 -0.29
C LYS A 380 -17.87 3.22 -0.71
N PHE A 381 -18.81 3.01 0.21
CA PHE A 381 -19.98 2.18 -0.01
C PHE A 381 -21.25 3.05 0.03
N SER A 382 -22.22 2.77 -0.83
CA SER A 382 -23.54 3.43 -0.78
C SER A 382 -24.37 2.99 0.42
N SER A 383 -24.06 1.81 0.99
CA SER A 383 -24.84 1.14 2.05
C SER A 383 -24.14 1.09 3.41
N TYR A 384 -22.91 1.59 3.50
CA TYR A 384 -22.10 1.54 4.72
C TYR A 384 -21.06 2.65 4.74
N THR A 385 -20.89 3.31 5.88
CA THR A 385 -19.81 4.28 6.11
C THR A 385 -18.92 3.72 7.20
N PRO A 386 -17.65 3.36 6.89
CA PRO A 386 -16.70 2.90 7.90
C PRO A 386 -16.45 3.97 8.97
N GLU A 387 -16.66 3.61 10.22
CA GLU A 387 -16.26 4.44 11.37
C GLU A 387 -14.79 4.15 11.67
N ILE A 388 -13.97 5.18 11.71
CA ILE A 388 -12.55 5.04 12.04
C ILE A 388 -12.37 5.36 13.53
N LYS A 389 -11.98 4.35 14.30
CA LYS A 389 -11.77 4.43 15.75
C LYS A 389 -10.28 4.58 16.06
N LYS A 390 -9.97 4.87 17.31
CA LYS A 390 -8.60 4.88 17.81
C LYS A 390 -7.90 3.52 17.61
N ALA A 391 -6.57 3.52 17.62
CA ALA A 391 -5.81 2.30 17.81
C ALA A 391 -5.86 1.86 19.28
N PRO A 392 -5.78 0.55 19.59
CA PRO A 392 -5.78 0.09 20.97
C PRO A 392 -4.48 0.47 21.69
N LEU A 393 -4.56 0.79 22.96
CA LEU A 393 -3.38 0.78 23.82
C LEU A 393 -2.86 -0.66 23.98
N LEU A 394 -1.60 -0.82 24.32
CA LEU A 394 -1.01 -2.15 24.50
C LEU A 394 -1.78 -2.94 25.57
N GLY A 395 -2.29 -4.11 25.17
CA GLY A 395 -3.05 -5.00 26.05
C GLY A 395 -4.40 -4.44 26.55
N GLU A 396 -4.92 -3.38 25.94
CA GLU A 396 -6.16 -2.69 26.38
C GLU A 396 -7.33 -3.64 26.60
N HIS A 397 -7.42 -4.69 25.79
CA HIS A 397 -8.56 -5.61 25.78
C HIS A 397 -8.21 -7.01 26.32
N THR A 398 -7.06 -7.15 26.99
CA THR A 398 -6.56 -8.47 27.45
C THR A 398 -7.59 -9.19 28.31
N ASP A 399 -8.13 -8.53 29.35
CA ASP A 399 -9.09 -9.15 30.27
C ASP A 399 -10.43 -9.46 29.61
N GLU A 400 -10.92 -8.54 28.78
CA GLU A 400 -12.16 -8.71 28.01
C GLU A 400 -12.06 -9.95 27.12
N ILE A 401 -10.99 -10.04 26.31
CA ILE A 401 -10.77 -11.15 25.39
C ILE A 401 -10.64 -12.49 26.12
N LEU A 402 -9.92 -12.51 27.24
CA LEU A 402 -9.77 -13.71 28.03
C LEU A 402 -11.09 -14.18 28.66
N LYS A 403 -11.91 -13.23 29.17
CA LYS A 403 -13.26 -13.54 29.65
C LYS A 403 -14.16 -14.06 28.55
N ASP A 404 -14.11 -13.49 27.34
CA ASP A 404 -14.88 -13.94 26.17
C ASP A 404 -14.60 -15.43 25.81
N ILE A 405 -13.38 -15.91 26.07
CA ILE A 405 -12.99 -17.31 25.83
C ILE A 405 -13.03 -18.18 27.08
N GLY A 406 -13.69 -17.70 28.16
CA GLY A 406 -14.07 -18.48 29.31
C GLY A 406 -13.06 -18.53 30.48
N TYR A 407 -12.11 -17.58 30.53
CA TYR A 407 -11.22 -17.45 31.70
C TYR A 407 -11.90 -16.66 32.82
N SER A 408 -11.79 -17.17 34.03
CA SER A 408 -12.21 -16.46 35.26
C SER A 408 -11.20 -15.37 35.64
N GLU A 409 -11.64 -14.42 36.48
CA GLU A 409 -10.74 -13.39 37.02
C GLU A 409 -9.56 -13.96 37.81
N GLN A 410 -9.76 -15.10 38.51
CA GLN A 410 -8.68 -15.78 39.21
C GLN A 410 -7.64 -16.37 38.26
N GLU A 411 -8.07 -17.01 37.19
CA GLU A 411 -7.17 -17.54 36.15
C GLU A 411 -6.41 -16.42 35.43
N ILE A 412 -7.07 -15.30 35.12
CA ILE A 412 -6.43 -14.11 34.56
C ILE A 412 -5.36 -13.56 35.49
N SER A 413 -5.64 -13.46 36.78
CA SER A 413 -4.64 -13.05 37.79
C SER A 413 -3.44 -13.99 37.80
N MET A 414 -3.66 -15.32 37.77
CA MET A 414 -2.56 -16.30 37.71
C MET A 414 -1.72 -16.18 36.43
N LEU A 415 -2.34 -15.83 35.28
CA LEU A 415 -1.60 -15.58 34.05
C LEU A 415 -0.68 -14.35 34.15
N ARG A 416 -1.11 -13.31 34.89
CA ARG A 416 -0.27 -12.13 35.16
C ARG A 416 0.91 -12.50 36.08
N ASP A 417 0.66 -13.23 37.17
CA ASP A 417 1.70 -13.68 38.07
C ASP A 417 2.78 -14.53 37.38
N LYS A 418 2.37 -15.28 36.34
CA LYS A 418 3.26 -16.08 35.49
C LYS A 418 3.89 -15.27 34.35
N HIS A 419 3.60 -13.99 34.20
CA HIS A 419 4.04 -13.13 33.10
C HIS A 419 3.65 -13.63 31.69
N VAL A 420 2.57 -14.41 31.59
CA VAL A 420 1.98 -14.80 30.30
C VAL A 420 1.30 -13.61 29.64
N ILE A 421 0.74 -12.72 30.44
CA ILE A 421 0.15 -11.43 30.10
C ILE A 421 0.69 -10.37 31.06
N CYS A 422 0.69 -9.07 30.66
CA CYS A 422 1.12 -7.97 31.57
C CYS A 422 -0.05 -7.16 32.12
N LYS A 423 -1.03 -6.85 31.31
CA LYS A 423 -2.22 -6.05 31.71
C LYS A 423 -3.49 -6.88 31.63
#